data_dbec19bc256561a6768e11a030fb91d7
#
_entry.id   dbec19bc256561a6768e11a030fb91d7
#
_cell.length_a   1.000
_cell.length_b   1.000
_cell.length_c   1.000
_cell.angle_alpha   90.00
_cell.angle_beta   90.00
_cell.angle_gamma   90.00
#
_symmetry.space_group_name_H-M   'P 1'
#
loop_
_entity.id
_entity.type
_entity.pdbx_description
1 polymer ?
#
loop_
_entity_poly.entity_id
_entity_poly.type
_entity_poly.pdbx_seq_one_letter_code
_entity_poly.pdbx_strand_id
1 'polypeptide(L)'
;METSRPVVVKRMPERLNQRQARDFLKDVQPFLKSDRPQLVFDLSQVRQLDSAGVEMLLHCVGEVMKRDGDLKLASLSAEAAVVLELTRTDRLFEIYENSTDAARSFSHFLPNAMRQNQQQHLFNNQQQNIQNQQQPLAA
;
A
#
# COMPACT_ATOMS: atom_id res chain seq x y z
N MET A 1 16.43 1.71 24.85
CA MET A 1 17.15 1.84 23.62
C MET A 1 16.34 1.31 22.46
N GLU A 2 16.02 2.20 21.53
CA GLU A 2 15.18 1.81 20.48
C GLU A 2 15.96 1.27 19.35
N THR A 3 15.76 0.01 19.08
CA THR A 3 16.19 -0.53 17.82
C THR A 3 15.07 -0.25 16.84
N SER A 4 15.33 0.60 15.87
CA SER A 4 14.40 0.79 14.80
C SER A 4 14.23 -0.54 14.08
N ARG A 5 12.99 -0.96 13.88
CA ARG A 5 12.73 -2.17 13.16
C ARG A 5 12.97 -1.94 11.69
N PRO A 6 13.51 -2.92 10.99
CA PRO A 6 13.72 -2.76 9.57
C PRO A 6 12.39 -2.68 8.84
N VAL A 7 12.35 -1.82 7.83
CA VAL A 7 11.25 -1.76 6.88
C VAL A 7 11.64 -2.59 5.68
N VAL A 8 10.80 -3.53 5.29
CA VAL A 8 11.04 -4.38 4.14
C VAL A 8 10.24 -3.86 2.98
N VAL A 9 10.92 -3.52 1.90
CA VAL A 9 10.27 -3.05 0.67
C VAL A 9 10.35 -4.17 -0.35
N LYS A 10 9.19 -4.57 -0.88
CA LYS A 10 9.09 -5.62 -1.87
C LYS A 10 8.42 -5.10 -3.13
N ARG A 11 9.08 -5.26 -4.25
CA ARG A 11 8.50 -4.89 -5.53
C ARG A 11 7.66 -6.05 -6.04
N MET A 12 6.42 -5.74 -6.38
CA MET A 12 5.53 -6.75 -6.89
C MET A 12 5.78 -6.98 -8.38
N PRO A 13 5.53 -8.22 -8.88
CA PRO A 13 5.79 -8.54 -10.28
C PRO A 13 4.80 -7.86 -11.22
N GLU A 14 5.10 -7.91 -12.52
CA GLU A 14 4.24 -7.29 -13.52
C GLU A 14 2.84 -7.89 -13.56
N ARG A 15 2.75 -9.17 -13.31
CA ARG A 15 1.48 -9.88 -13.34
C ARG A 15 1.23 -10.54 -11.99
N LEU A 16 0.05 -10.30 -11.48
CA LEU A 16 -0.37 -10.90 -10.22
C LEU A 16 -1.59 -11.78 -10.47
N ASN A 17 -1.40 -12.80 -11.30
CA ASN A 17 -2.37 -13.85 -11.45
C ASN A 17 -2.20 -14.86 -10.31
N GLN A 18 -2.97 -15.95 -10.33
CA GLN A 18 -2.97 -16.90 -9.24
C GLN A 18 -1.58 -17.47 -8.93
N ARG A 19 -0.80 -17.80 -9.97
CA ARG A 19 0.53 -18.36 -9.79
C ARG A 19 1.51 -17.34 -9.21
N GLN A 20 1.55 -16.16 -9.81
CA GLN A 20 2.47 -15.13 -9.34
C GLN A 20 2.11 -14.61 -7.96
N ALA A 21 0.82 -14.53 -7.65
CA ALA A 21 0.40 -14.14 -6.31
C ALA A 21 0.86 -15.16 -5.29
N ARG A 22 0.76 -16.46 -5.62
CA ARG A 22 1.23 -17.52 -4.73
C ARG A 22 2.73 -17.45 -4.52
N ASP A 23 3.49 -17.23 -5.60
CA ASP A 23 4.93 -17.15 -5.52
C ASP A 23 5.37 -15.94 -4.71
N PHE A 24 4.72 -14.80 -4.93
CA PHE A 24 5.02 -13.60 -4.18
C PHE A 24 4.71 -13.79 -2.69
N LEU A 25 3.59 -14.43 -2.39
CA LEU A 25 3.22 -14.70 -1.01
C LEU A 25 4.27 -15.56 -0.31
N LYS A 26 4.81 -16.57 -1.00
CA LYS A 26 5.89 -17.39 -0.43
C LYS A 26 7.10 -16.56 -0.10
N ASP A 27 7.46 -15.62 -0.97
CA ASP A 27 8.62 -14.76 -0.76
C ASP A 27 8.45 -13.87 0.45
N VAL A 28 7.25 -13.34 0.67
CA VAL A 28 7.04 -12.40 1.77
C VAL A 28 6.62 -13.07 3.06
N GLN A 29 6.29 -14.36 3.03
CA GLN A 29 5.80 -15.08 4.20
C GLN A 29 6.70 -14.94 5.42
N PRO A 30 8.04 -15.08 5.33
CA PRO A 30 8.89 -14.91 6.51
C PRO A 30 8.76 -13.53 7.13
N PHE A 31 8.56 -12.50 6.32
CA PHE A 31 8.41 -11.13 6.82
C PHE A 31 7.05 -10.92 7.46
N LEU A 32 6.01 -11.55 6.90
CA LEU A 32 4.67 -11.47 7.48
C LEU A 32 4.60 -12.07 8.87
N LYS A 33 5.43 -13.10 9.12
CA LYS A 33 5.42 -13.82 10.38
C LYS A 33 6.37 -13.23 11.43
N SER A 34 7.08 -12.17 11.08
CA SER A 34 7.96 -11.51 12.03
C SER A 34 7.15 -10.72 13.06
N ASP A 35 7.81 -10.32 14.14
CA ASP A 35 7.17 -9.51 15.18
C ASP A 35 6.99 -8.09 14.69
N ARG A 36 5.76 -7.61 14.72
CA ARG A 36 5.38 -6.25 14.28
C ARG A 36 5.99 -5.91 12.91
N PRO A 37 5.62 -6.66 11.86
CA PRO A 37 6.23 -6.46 10.56
C PRO A 37 5.91 -5.07 10.00
N GLN A 38 6.92 -4.47 9.35
CA GLN A 38 6.78 -3.19 8.67
C GLN A 38 7.12 -3.42 7.20
N LEU A 39 6.10 -3.44 6.36
CA LEU A 39 6.26 -3.81 4.96
C LEU A 39 5.75 -2.70 4.05
N VAL A 40 6.43 -2.54 2.93
CA VAL A 40 5.99 -1.70 1.82
C VAL A 40 5.98 -2.57 0.56
N PHE A 41 4.85 -2.61 -0.12
CA PHE A 41 4.77 -3.25 -1.44
C PHE A 41 4.78 -2.16 -2.49
N ASP A 42 5.74 -2.29 -3.42
CA ASP A 42 5.90 -1.37 -4.55
C ASP A 42 5.17 -1.96 -5.75
N LEU A 43 4.14 -1.26 -6.23
CA LEU A 43 3.30 -1.73 -7.32
C LEU A 43 3.60 -1.00 -8.64
N SER A 44 4.77 -0.38 -8.75
CA SER A 44 5.10 0.42 -9.94
C SER A 44 5.16 -0.40 -11.22
N GLN A 45 5.49 -1.68 -11.13
CA GLN A 45 5.62 -2.55 -12.30
C GLN A 45 4.39 -3.39 -12.57
N VAL A 46 3.36 -3.29 -11.73
CA VAL A 46 2.17 -4.13 -11.87
C VAL A 46 1.36 -3.69 -13.08
N ARG A 47 1.20 -4.58 -14.05
CA ARG A 47 0.39 -4.32 -15.23
C ARG A 47 -0.91 -5.10 -15.24
N GLN A 48 -0.93 -6.23 -14.56
CA GLN A 48 -2.11 -7.07 -14.42
C GLN A 48 -2.29 -7.45 -12.97
N LEU A 49 -3.44 -7.13 -12.44
CA LEU A 49 -3.80 -7.45 -11.06
C LEU A 49 -5.19 -8.05 -11.11
N ASP A 50 -5.30 -9.37 -10.94
CA ASP A 50 -6.59 -10.03 -10.94
C ASP A 50 -7.06 -10.31 -9.51
N SER A 51 -8.16 -11.04 -9.39
CA SER A 51 -8.75 -11.30 -8.08
C SER A 51 -7.80 -12.05 -7.15
N ALA A 52 -6.96 -12.94 -7.70
CA ALA A 52 -5.99 -13.66 -6.88
C ALA A 52 -4.96 -12.72 -6.27
N GLY A 53 -4.54 -11.71 -7.03
CA GLY A 53 -3.62 -10.69 -6.51
C GLY A 53 -4.26 -9.84 -5.43
N VAL A 54 -5.51 -9.44 -5.63
CA VAL A 54 -6.25 -8.68 -4.61
C VAL A 54 -6.42 -9.51 -3.34
N GLU A 55 -6.80 -10.78 -3.47
CA GLU A 55 -6.94 -11.67 -2.32
C GLU A 55 -5.63 -11.84 -1.57
N MET A 56 -4.53 -11.92 -2.30
CA MET A 56 -3.21 -12.02 -1.68
C MET A 56 -2.89 -10.77 -0.87
N LEU A 57 -3.19 -9.59 -1.39
CA LEU A 57 -2.99 -8.34 -0.66
C LEU A 57 -3.83 -8.30 0.62
N LEU A 58 -5.08 -8.74 0.52
CA LEU A 58 -5.97 -8.78 1.69
C LEU A 58 -5.45 -9.75 2.74
N HIS A 59 -4.93 -10.90 2.30
CA HIS A 59 -4.33 -11.87 3.21
C HIS A 59 -3.13 -11.26 3.92
N CYS A 60 -2.26 -10.58 3.18
CA CYS A 60 -1.06 -9.99 3.75
C CYS A 60 -1.39 -8.92 4.79
N VAL A 61 -2.33 -8.03 4.50
CA VAL A 61 -2.67 -6.98 5.46
C VAL A 61 -3.29 -7.59 6.72
N GLY A 62 -4.09 -8.64 6.56
CA GLY A 62 -4.65 -9.35 7.71
C GLY A 62 -3.57 -9.95 8.60
N GLU A 63 -2.56 -10.56 7.98
CA GLU A 63 -1.48 -11.19 8.73
C GLU A 63 -0.63 -10.17 9.50
N VAL A 64 -0.29 -9.04 8.86
CA VAL A 64 0.52 -8.05 9.56
C VAL A 64 -0.28 -7.40 10.70
N MET A 65 -1.57 -7.21 10.52
CA MET A 65 -2.39 -6.62 11.56
C MET A 65 -2.53 -7.52 12.78
N LYS A 66 -2.54 -8.82 12.57
CA LYS A 66 -2.55 -9.77 13.69
C LYS A 66 -1.31 -9.67 14.55
N ARG A 67 -0.22 -9.14 14.00
CA ARG A 67 1.08 -9.05 14.69
C ARG A 67 1.44 -7.62 15.05
N ASP A 68 0.46 -6.73 15.07
CA ASP A 68 0.68 -5.31 15.38
C ASP A 68 1.65 -4.65 14.42
N GLY A 69 1.69 -5.12 13.18
CA GLY A 69 2.50 -4.54 12.13
C GLY A 69 1.68 -3.67 11.20
N ASP A 70 2.27 -3.28 10.10
CA ASP A 70 1.59 -2.51 9.09
C ASP A 70 2.15 -2.83 7.71
N LEU A 71 1.27 -2.76 6.72
CA LEU A 71 1.62 -2.97 5.32
C LEU A 71 1.12 -1.76 4.55
N LYS A 72 2.05 -1.08 3.91
CA LYS A 72 1.74 0.11 3.10
C LYS A 72 1.99 -0.20 1.64
N LEU A 73 1.29 0.50 0.77
CA LEU A 73 1.49 0.38 -0.66
C LEU A 73 2.16 1.64 -1.19
N ALA A 74 2.92 1.48 -2.25
CA ALA A 74 3.64 2.60 -2.84
C ALA A 74 3.67 2.49 -4.35
N SER A 75 3.75 3.62 -5.00
CA SER A 75 4.01 3.72 -6.44
C SER A 75 2.99 2.94 -7.28
N LEU A 76 1.71 3.11 -6.98
CA LEU A 76 0.69 2.37 -7.73
C LEU A 76 0.80 2.67 -9.23
N SER A 77 0.91 1.62 -10.03
CA SER A 77 0.74 1.77 -11.47
C SER A 77 -0.71 2.18 -11.76
N ALA A 78 -0.94 2.72 -12.95
CA ALA A 78 -2.30 3.09 -13.34
C ALA A 78 -3.23 1.87 -13.31
N GLU A 79 -2.71 0.72 -13.78
CA GLU A 79 -3.49 -0.51 -13.81
C GLU A 79 -3.85 -1.01 -12.42
N ALA A 80 -2.88 -0.99 -11.50
CA ALA A 80 -3.12 -1.40 -10.12
C ALA A 80 -4.09 -0.44 -9.44
N ALA A 81 -3.93 0.85 -9.64
CA ALA A 81 -4.81 1.84 -9.03
C ALA A 81 -6.26 1.61 -9.40
N VAL A 82 -6.53 1.33 -10.69
CA VAL A 82 -7.90 1.08 -11.16
C VAL A 82 -8.50 -0.13 -10.46
N VAL A 83 -7.75 -1.24 -10.39
CA VAL A 83 -8.28 -2.46 -9.79
C VAL A 83 -8.52 -2.28 -8.29
N LEU A 84 -7.59 -1.64 -7.59
CA LEU A 84 -7.73 -1.42 -6.14
C LEU A 84 -8.90 -0.50 -5.85
N GLU A 85 -9.12 0.50 -6.69
CA GLU A 85 -10.23 1.41 -6.51
C GLU A 85 -11.57 0.70 -6.78
N LEU A 86 -11.66 -0.06 -7.86
CA LEU A 86 -12.88 -0.78 -8.22
C LEU A 86 -13.26 -1.82 -7.16
N THR A 87 -12.29 -2.46 -6.56
CA THR A 87 -12.52 -3.46 -5.51
C THR A 87 -12.60 -2.83 -4.12
N ARG A 88 -12.39 -1.52 -4.03
CA ARG A 88 -12.34 -0.78 -2.76
C ARG A 88 -11.24 -1.27 -1.82
N THR A 89 -10.30 -2.00 -2.33
CA THR A 89 -9.16 -2.48 -1.58
C THR A 89 -8.23 -1.34 -1.17
N ASP A 90 -8.20 -0.27 -1.98
CA ASP A 90 -7.39 0.90 -1.69
C ASP A 90 -7.70 1.52 -0.32
N ARG A 91 -8.90 1.33 0.18
CA ARG A 91 -9.33 1.89 1.48
C ARG A 91 -8.69 1.20 2.67
N LEU A 92 -8.09 0.04 2.44
CA LEU A 92 -7.49 -0.75 3.52
C LEU A 92 -6.03 -0.44 3.74
N PHE A 93 -5.43 0.38 2.88
CA PHE A 93 -3.99 0.64 2.90
C PHE A 93 -3.70 2.12 2.94
N GLU A 94 -2.60 2.48 3.61
CA GLU A 94 -1.97 3.77 3.37
C GLU A 94 -1.17 3.65 2.08
N ILE A 95 -1.37 4.60 1.17
CA ILE A 95 -0.77 4.54 -0.16
C ILE A 95 0.09 5.78 -0.35
N TYR A 96 1.34 5.56 -0.77
CA TYR A 96 2.32 6.61 -0.95
C TYR A 96 2.75 6.70 -2.41
N GLU A 97 3.19 7.87 -2.82
CA GLU A 97 3.61 8.08 -4.20
C GLU A 97 4.87 7.29 -4.54
N ASN A 98 5.72 7.04 -3.53
CA ASN A 98 6.94 6.28 -3.76
C ASN A 98 7.30 5.47 -2.52
N SER A 99 8.18 4.49 -2.73
CA SER A 99 8.56 3.56 -1.68
C SER A 99 9.39 4.24 -0.58
N THR A 100 10.16 5.25 -0.93
CA THR A 100 10.99 5.97 0.03
C THR A 100 10.10 6.67 1.06
N ASP A 101 9.07 7.36 0.61
CA ASP A 101 8.15 8.04 1.52
C ASP A 101 7.38 7.04 2.37
N ALA A 102 6.95 5.93 1.77
CA ALA A 102 6.25 4.88 2.50
C ALA A 102 7.14 4.31 3.61
N ALA A 103 8.38 3.98 3.28
CA ALA A 103 9.31 3.42 4.25
C ALA A 103 9.64 4.42 5.34
N ARG A 104 9.84 5.68 4.96
CA ARG A 104 10.16 6.73 5.91
C ARG A 104 9.04 6.98 6.91
N SER A 105 7.79 6.76 6.50
CA SER A 105 6.64 6.98 7.38
C SER A 105 6.67 6.04 8.60
N PHE A 106 7.34 4.90 8.52
CA PHE A 106 7.49 3.99 9.65
C PHE A 106 8.48 4.49 10.70
N SER A 107 9.44 5.31 10.29
CA SER A 107 10.49 5.75 11.22
C SER A 107 10.04 6.91 12.09
N HIS A 108 8.87 7.47 11.84
CA HIS A 108 8.33 8.56 12.64
C HIS A 108 7.23 8.04 13.53
N PHE A 109 7.43 8.15 14.84
CA PHE A 109 6.34 7.86 15.77
C PHE A 109 5.35 9.01 15.71
N LEU A 110 4.14 8.71 15.27
CA LEU A 110 3.07 9.70 15.24
C LEU A 110 1.94 9.24 16.14
N PRO A 111 1.43 10.11 17.01
CA PRO A 111 0.21 9.81 17.75
C PRO A 111 -0.94 9.51 16.78
N ASN A 112 -1.92 8.75 17.25
CA ASN A 112 -3.04 8.36 16.42
C ASN A 112 -3.73 9.56 15.75
N ALA A 113 -3.84 10.68 16.46
CA ALA A 113 -4.47 11.87 15.90
C ALA A 113 -3.70 12.40 14.70
N MET A 114 -2.38 12.36 14.76
CA MET A 114 -1.55 12.82 13.63
C MET A 114 -1.62 11.87 12.45
N ARG A 115 -1.71 10.56 12.71
CA ARG A 115 -1.91 9.59 11.64
C ARG A 115 -3.21 9.83 10.89
N GLN A 116 -4.27 10.11 11.63
CA GLN A 116 -5.55 10.42 11.02
C GLN A 116 -5.46 11.68 10.17
N ASN A 117 -4.76 12.69 10.65
CA ASN A 117 -4.58 13.93 9.89
C ASN A 117 -3.82 13.69 8.59
N GLN A 118 -2.81 12.83 8.60
CA GLN A 118 -2.08 12.50 7.38
C GLN A 118 -2.99 11.82 6.36
N GLN A 119 -3.81 10.89 6.81
CA GLN A 119 -4.74 10.21 5.91
C GLN A 119 -5.76 11.19 5.33
N GLN A 120 -6.26 12.10 6.16
CA GLN A 120 -7.17 13.13 5.70
C GLN A 120 -6.49 14.06 4.68
N HIS A 121 -5.23 14.38 4.91
CA HIS A 121 -4.50 15.24 3.98
C HIS A 121 -4.37 14.59 2.60
N LEU A 122 -4.06 13.31 2.55
CA LEU A 122 -3.98 12.57 1.29
C LEU A 122 -5.34 12.54 0.60
N PHE A 123 -6.39 12.30 1.36
CA PHE A 123 -7.74 12.27 0.83
C PHE A 123 -8.14 13.64 0.25
N ASN A 124 -7.82 14.70 0.96
CA ASN A 124 -8.12 16.07 0.50
C ASN A 124 -7.37 16.41 -0.78
N ASN A 125 -6.11 15.99 -0.89
CA ASN A 125 -5.33 16.21 -2.10
C ASN A 125 -5.94 15.52 -3.30
N GLN A 126 -6.42 14.29 -3.11
CA GLN A 126 -7.08 13.57 -4.17
C GLN A 126 -8.37 14.26 -4.60
N GLN A 127 -9.14 14.75 -3.65
CA GLN A 127 -10.36 15.49 -3.97
C GLN A 127 -10.08 16.79 -4.71
N GLN A 128 -9.04 17.50 -4.32
CA GLN A 128 -8.66 18.72 -5.01
C GLN A 128 -8.28 18.44 -6.46
N ASN A 129 -7.56 17.37 -6.69
CA ASN A 129 -7.21 16.98 -8.06
C ASN A 129 -8.44 16.67 -8.88
N ILE A 130 -9.42 15.99 -8.31
CA ILE A 130 -10.66 15.70 -8.99
C ILE A 130 -11.42 16.97 -9.32
N GLN A 131 -11.49 17.90 -8.38
CA GLN A 131 -12.16 19.18 -8.60
C GLN A 131 -11.48 19.99 -9.69
N ASN A 132 -10.15 20.01 -9.70
CA ASN A 132 -9.40 20.71 -10.73
C ASN A 132 -9.63 20.13 -12.11
N GLN A 133 -9.77 18.82 -12.19
CA GLN A 133 -10.07 18.16 -13.46
C GLN A 133 -11.50 18.39 -13.92
N GLN A 134 -12.41 18.57 -12.97
CA GLN A 134 -13.82 18.80 -13.26
C GLN A 134 -14.14 20.27 -13.47
N GLN A 135 -13.25 21.17 -13.14
CA GLN A 135 -13.46 22.55 -13.48
C GLN A 135 -13.56 22.64 -14.99
N PRO A 136 -14.76 22.84 -15.50
CA PRO A 136 -14.84 23.01 -16.92
C PRO A 136 -14.01 24.21 -17.22
N LEU A 137 -13.34 24.11 -18.29
CA LEU A 137 -12.81 25.28 -18.90
C LEU A 137 -13.92 26.28 -18.91
N ALA A 138 -14.05 26.98 -17.84
CA ALA A 138 -14.94 28.10 -17.81
C ALA A 138 -14.33 29.11 -18.72
N ALA A 139 -14.59 28.92 -19.90
CA ALA A 139 -14.26 29.97 -20.83
C ALA A 139 -15.29 31.05 -20.69
#